data_4b2b67e97384e829eb51217e8542671c
#
_entry.id   4b2b67e97384e829eb51217e8542671c
#
_cell.length_a   1.000
_cell.length_b   1.000
_cell.length_c   1.000
_cell.angle_alpha   90.00
_cell.angle_beta   90.00
_cell.angle_gamma   90.00
#
_symmetry.space_group_name_H-M   'P 1'
#
loop_
_entity.id
_entity.type
_entity.pdbx_description
1 polymer ?
#
loop_
_entity_poly.entity_id
_entity_poly.type
_entity_poly.pdbx_seq_one_letter_code
_entity_poly.pdbx_strand_id
1 'polypeptide(L)'
;PISISMLREKEVMNYPFKALHELCMNACMHRDYQSNMPTRLYQYDRHIEIMNPGGLYGQARPENFPLVNDYRNSVIAEMMRTFNYVNMFNHGVTEVQDALRDNENPPARFNVDLVTAFSAIIEDDAKSYEESILDTSLTATAHQLATNIPIHVRNLIINIDTSEYAKENLQLATKLATKSRQYFDKVSLKPAILSGLIQMKYADAPNHPNQRYRLTE
;
A
#
# COMPACT_ATOMS: atom_id res chain seq x y z
N PRO A 1 -10.05 8.47 24.62
CA PRO A 1 -11.11 7.92 25.48
C PRO A 1 -12.47 8.38 25.00
N ILE A 2 -13.39 7.44 24.81
CA ILE A 2 -14.78 7.73 24.45
C ILE A 2 -15.59 7.70 25.74
N SER A 3 -16.32 8.79 26.03
CA SER A 3 -17.19 8.86 27.20
C SER A 3 -18.46 8.05 26.96
N ILE A 4 -18.63 6.94 27.70
CA ILE A 4 -19.82 6.09 27.63
C ILE A 4 -20.89 6.58 28.62
N SER A 5 -20.50 7.29 29.66
CA SER A 5 -21.38 7.98 30.62
C SER A 5 -20.59 9.07 31.33
N MET A 6 -21.26 9.97 32.07
CA MET A 6 -20.59 10.99 32.89
C MET A 6 -19.58 10.44 33.90
N LEU A 7 -19.54 9.13 34.14
CA LEU A 7 -18.72 8.48 35.18
C LEU A 7 -17.86 7.32 34.64
N ARG A 8 -17.87 7.03 33.34
CA ARG A 8 -17.07 5.96 32.73
C ARG A 8 -16.48 6.39 31.42
N GLU A 9 -15.16 6.31 31.31
CA GLU A 9 -14.43 6.43 30.05
C GLU A 9 -14.05 5.04 29.58
N LYS A 10 -14.24 4.77 28.29
CA LYS A 10 -13.68 3.59 27.61
C LYS A 10 -12.42 4.03 26.92
N GLU A 11 -11.31 3.40 27.25
CA GLU A 11 -10.08 3.55 26.48
C GLU A 11 -10.23 2.77 25.18
N VAL A 12 -10.21 3.46 24.05
CA VAL A 12 -10.25 2.87 22.72
C VAL A 12 -8.86 3.01 22.11
N MET A 13 -8.28 1.90 21.69
CA MET A 13 -7.01 1.90 20.98
C MET A 13 -7.21 2.39 19.55
N ASN A 14 -6.21 3.06 18.97
CA ASN A 14 -6.26 3.42 17.54
C ASN A 14 -6.40 2.16 16.67
N TYR A 15 -5.75 1.07 17.06
CA TYR A 15 -5.82 -0.22 16.38
C TYR A 15 -6.00 -1.34 17.42
N PRO A 16 -7.00 -2.22 17.25
CA PRO A 16 -7.21 -3.31 18.20
C PRO A 16 -6.08 -4.33 18.09
N PHE A 17 -5.51 -4.69 19.25
CA PHE A 17 -4.40 -5.66 19.32
C PHE A 17 -4.73 -6.99 18.63
N LYS A 18 -5.98 -7.46 18.78
CA LYS A 18 -6.41 -8.72 18.17
C LYS A 18 -6.29 -8.71 16.64
N ALA A 19 -6.66 -7.60 15.98
CA ALA A 19 -6.54 -7.46 14.53
C ALA A 19 -5.07 -7.44 14.09
N LEU A 20 -4.22 -6.66 14.76
CA LEU A 20 -2.78 -6.62 14.45
C LEU A 20 -2.11 -7.97 14.67
N HIS A 21 -2.41 -8.63 15.78
CA HIS A 21 -1.89 -9.98 16.08
C HIS A 21 -2.23 -10.97 14.97
N GLU A 22 -3.51 -11.04 14.58
CA GLU A 22 -3.96 -11.96 13.54
C GLU A 22 -3.30 -11.67 12.19
N LEU A 23 -3.21 -10.40 11.80
CA LEU A 23 -2.53 -10.00 10.56
C LEU A 23 -1.02 -10.35 10.56
N CYS A 24 -0.35 -10.19 11.69
CA CYS A 24 1.06 -10.58 11.84
C CYS A 24 1.26 -12.10 11.76
N MET A 25 0.37 -12.88 12.40
CA MET A 25 0.42 -14.34 12.33
C MET A 25 0.15 -14.83 10.92
N ASN A 26 -0.85 -14.27 10.24
CA ASN A 26 -1.13 -14.56 8.84
C ASN A 26 0.06 -14.21 7.94
N ALA A 27 0.73 -13.09 8.17
CA ALA A 27 1.94 -12.73 7.44
C ALA A 27 3.02 -13.83 7.58
N CYS A 28 3.24 -14.38 8.77
CA CYS A 28 4.20 -15.47 8.97
C CYS A 28 3.77 -16.77 8.26
N MET A 29 2.49 -17.15 8.38
CA MET A 29 1.98 -18.40 7.79
C MET A 29 1.97 -18.40 6.26
N HIS A 30 1.75 -17.23 5.65
CA HIS A 30 1.59 -17.09 4.20
C HIS A 30 2.81 -16.47 3.50
N ARG A 31 3.85 -16.07 4.25
CA ARG A 31 5.07 -15.52 3.70
C ARG A 31 5.70 -16.46 2.66
N ASP A 32 6.17 -15.89 1.56
CA ASP A 32 7.12 -16.57 0.69
C ASP A 32 8.54 -16.46 1.25
N TYR A 33 9.01 -17.52 1.91
CA TYR A 33 10.34 -17.57 2.51
C TYR A 33 11.46 -17.76 1.49
N GLN A 34 11.16 -18.05 0.23
CA GLN A 34 12.14 -18.06 -0.86
C GLN A 34 12.41 -16.64 -1.39
N SER A 35 11.53 -15.69 -1.08
CA SER A 35 11.71 -14.29 -1.46
C SER A 35 12.73 -13.59 -0.57
N ASN A 36 13.64 -12.82 -1.18
CA ASN A 36 14.54 -11.92 -0.46
C ASN A 36 13.85 -10.65 0.09
N MET A 37 12.59 -10.41 -0.28
CA MET A 37 11.83 -9.28 0.23
C MET A 37 11.41 -9.56 1.68
N PRO A 38 11.68 -8.67 2.64
CA PRO A 38 11.18 -8.85 4.01
C PRO A 38 9.68 -8.59 4.09
N THR A 39 9.01 -9.19 5.06
CA THR A 39 7.71 -8.70 5.54
C THR A 39 7.92 -7.30 6.12
N ARG A 40 7.07 -6.36 5.79
CA ARG A 40 7.16 -4.97 6.23
C ARG A 40 5.88 -4.56 6.91
N LEU A 41 6.02 -3.90 8.05
CA LEU A 41 4.94 -3.21 8.72
C LEU A 41 5.27 -1.72 8.66
N TYR A 42 4.39 -0.97 8.00
CA TYR A 42 4.47 0.47 7.90
C TYR A 42 3.40 1.08 8.78
N GLN A 43 3.80 1.94 9.68
CA GLN A 43 2.90 2.77 10.46
C GLN A 43 2.95 4.18 9.90
N TYR A 44 1.79 4.65 9.46
CA TYR A 44 1.54 6.01 9.01
C TYR A 44 0.76 6.77 10.09
N ASP A 45 0.48 8.04 9.86
CA ASP A 45 -0.23 8.87 10.86
C ASP A 45 -1.61 8.30 11.19
N ARG A 46 -2.31 7.70 10.21
CA ARG A 46 -3.71 7.29 10.34
C ARG A 46 -4.01 5.85 9.85
N HIS A 47 -3.01 5.12 9.43
CA HIS A 47 -3.18 3.71 9.06
C HIS A 47 -1.92 2.90 9.28
N ILE A 48 -2.10 1.59 9.36
CA ILE A 48 -1.02 0.60 9.35
C ILE A 48 -1.18 -0.24 8.10
N GLU A 49 -0.07 -0.45 7.38
CA GLU A 49 0.03 -1.37 6.26
C GLU A 49 1.01 -2.50 6.59
N ILE A 50 0.57 -3.73 6.39
CA ILE A 50 1.42 -4.93 6.46
C ILE A 50 1.58 -5.46 5.05
N MET A 51 2.80 -5.38 4.50
CA MET A 51 3.16 -5.91 3.20
C MET A 51 3.97 -7.19 3.35
N ASN A 52 3.50 -8.25 2.73
CA ASN A 52 4.09 -9.58 2.83
C ASN A 52 4.52 -10.10 1.45
N PRO A 53 5.75 -10.66 1.30
CA PRO A 53 6.12 -11.31 0.05
C PRO A 53 5.32 -12.58 -0.18
N GLY A 54 4.94 -12.80 -1.43
CA GLY A 54 4.05 -13.87 -1.88
C GLY A 54 2.59 -13.40 -1.95
N GLY A 55 1.98 -13.56 -3.13
CA GLY A 55 0.55 -13.35 -3.34
C GLY A 55 -0.28 -14.49 -2.73
N LEU A 56 -1.54 -14.58 -3.10
CA LEU A 56 -2.40 -15.72 -2.72
C LEU A 56 -1.76 -17.05 -3.16
N TYR A 57 -2.02 -18.13 -2.41
CA TYR A 57 -1.37 -19.42 -2.60
C TYR A 57 -2.36 -20.57 -2.80
N GLY A 58 -1.94 -21.60 -3.52
CA GLY A 58 -2.68 -22.84 -3.71
C GLY A 58 -4.01 -22.61 -4.44
N GLN A 59 -5.12 -22.85 -3.78
CA GLN A 59 -6.49 -22.68 -4.32
C GLN A 59 -7.06 -21.28 -4.07
N ALA A 60 -6.41 -20.45 -3.23
CA ALA A 60 -6.83 -19.08 -2.99
C ALA A 60 -6.57 -18.21 -4.24
N ARG A 61 -7.59 -17.44 -4.65
CA ARG A 61 -7.59 -16.51 -5.78
C ARG A 61 -8.27 -15.22 -5.37
N PRO A 62 -8.03 -14.08 -6.05
CA PRO A 62 -8.75 -12.83 -5.78
C PRO A 62 -10.27 -13.00 -5.77
N GLU A 63 -10.80 -13.82 -6.69
CA GLU A 63 -12.24 -14.03 -6.87
C GLU A 63 -12.89 -14.80 -5.72
N ASN A 64 -12.13 -15.61 -4.99
CA ASN A 64 -12.62 -16.42 -3.88
C ASN A 64 -12.12 -16.02 -2.50
N PHE A 65 -11.26 -15.00 -2.43
CA PHE A 65 -10.78 -14.44 -1.17
C PHE A 65 -11.92 -13.69 -0.45
N PRO A 66 -12.07 -13.80 0.88
CA PRO A 66 -11.30 -14.61 1.83
C PRO A 66 -11.89 -15.99 2.11
N LEU A 67 -12.85 -16.47 1.32
CA LEU A 67 -13.61 -17.69 1.57
C LEU A 67 -12.78 -18.97 1.41
N VAL A 68 -11.83 -18.95 0.46
CA VAL A 68 -10.90 -20.06 0.23
C VAL A 68 -9.53 -19.68 0.76
N ASN A 69 -9.00 -20.55 1.61
CA ASN A 69 -7.69 -20.38 2.22
C ASN A 69 -6.83 -21.62 1.97
N ASP A 70 -5.54 -21.39 1.65
CA ASP A 70 -4.54 -22.44 1.51
C ASP A 70 -3.21 -21.94 2.09
N TYR A 71 -2.55 -22.76 2.89
CA TYR A 71 -1.36 -22.34 3.62
C TYR A 71 -0.09 -22.56 2.80
N ARG A 72 0.64 -21.49 2.50
CA ARG A 72 1.97 -21.59 1.89
C ARG A 72 2.95 -22.35 2.79
N ASN A 73 2.86 -22.14 4.09
CA ASN A 73 3.73 -22.76 5.10
C ASN A 73 2.89 -23.56 6.11
N SER A 74 2.39 -24.71 5.70
CA SER A 74 1.51 -25.56 6.51
C SER A 74 2.13 -25.99 7.83
N VAL A 75 3.43 -26.28 7.87
CA VAL A 75 4.16 -26.63 9.10
C VAL A 75 4.16 -25.47 10.08
N ILE A 76 4.43 -24.23 9.60
CA ILE A 76 4.38 -23.04 10.47
C ILE A 76 2.95 -22.82 10.99
N ALA A 77 1.94 -22.97 10.14
CA ALA A 77 0.54 -22.82 10.53
C ALA A 77 0.14 -23.86 11.60
N GLU A 78 0.60 -25.11 11.46
CA GLU A 78 0.36 -26.16 12.46
C GLU A 78 1.05 -25.87 13.80
N MET A 79 2.31 -25.43 13.76
CA MET A 79 3.03 -25.03 14.98
C MET A 79 2.36 -23.86 15.68
N MET A 80 1.94 -22.83 14.95
CA MET A 80 1.23 -21.68 15.54
C MET A 80 -0.09 -22.10 16.19
N ARG A 81 -0.82 -23.04 15.62
CA ARG A 81 -2.02 -23.64 16.22
C ARG A 81 -1.69 -24.43 17.50
N THR A 82 -0.65 -25.26 17.43
CA THR A 82 -0.21 -26.08 18.57
C THR A 82 0.19 -25.23 19.78
N PHE A 83 0.80 -24.08 19.53
CA PHE A 83 1.18 -23.13 20.57
C PHE A 83 0.12 -22.08 20.91
N ASN A 84 -1.09 -22.23 20.37
CA ASN A 84 -2.23 -21.32 20.57
C ASN A 84 -1.95 -19.85 20.16
N TYR A 85 -1.09 -19.63 19.18
CA TYR A 85 -0.91 -18.31 18.58
C TYR A 85 -2.05 -17.93 17.62
N VAL A 86 -2.71 -18.91 17.03
CA VAL A 86 -3.85 -18.71 16.11
C VAL A 86 -4.96 -19.70 16.42
N ASN A 87 -6.20 -19.32 16.10
CA ASN A 87 -7.37 -20.17 16.28
C ASN A 87 -7.44 -21.29 15.22
N MET A 88 -8.15 -22.38 15.56
CA MET A 88 -8.23 -23.60 14.72
C MET A 88 -9.09 -23.48 13.46
N PHE A 89 -9.85 -22.39 13.27
CA PHE A 89 -10.98 -22.35 12.33
C PHE A 89 -10.83 -21.34 11.20
N ASN A 90 -9.79 -21.28 10.45
CA ASN A 90 -9.68 -20.52 9.16
C ASN A 90 -10.50 -19.21 9.06
N HIS A 91 -10.75 -18.51 10.18
CA HIS A 91 -11.55 -17.29 10.27
C HIS A 91 -10.72 -16.03 10.47
N GLY A 92 -9.41 -16.08 10.20
CA GLY A 92 -8.48 -15.00 10.49
C GLY A 92 -8.91 -13.65 9.92
N VAL A 93 -9.30 -13.58 8.65
CA VAL A 93 -9.81 -12.34 8.05
C VAL A 93 -11.11 -11.88 8.72
N THR A 94 -12.02 -12.79 9.02
CA THR A 94 -13.27 -12.46 9.73
C THR A 94 -12.97 -11.94 11.14
N GLU A 95 -12.04 -12.56 11.86
CA GLU A 95 -11.64 -12.12 13.20
C GLU A 95 -11.00 -10.73 13.18
N VAL A 96 -10.22 -10.41 12.14
CA VAL A 96 -9.70 -9.06 11.93
C VAL A 96 -10.83 -8.05 11.74
N GLN A 97 -11.79 -8.35 10.86
CA GLN A 97 -12.93 -7.46 10.58
C GLN A 97 -13.82 -7.28 11.83
N ASP A 98 -14.06 -8.35 12.57
CA ASP A 98 -14.84 -8.29 13.81
C ASP A 98 -14.14 -7.46 14.88
N ALA A 99 -12.82 -7.65 15.07
CA ALA A 99 -12.05 -6.88 16.04
C ALA A 99 -12.01 -5.39 15.70
N LEU A 100 -11.90 -5.04 14.40
CA LEU A 100 -11.95 -3.65 13.94
C LEU A 100 -13.35 -3.06 14.18
N ARG A 101 -14.41 -3.75 13.82
CA ARG A 101 -15.80 -3.31 14.05
C ARG A 101 -16.07 -3.07 15.53
N ASP A 102 -15.64 -3.99 16.40
CA ASP A 102 -15.86 -3.90 17.85
C ASP A 102 -15.08 -2.73 18.50
N ASN A 103 -14.01 -2.28 17.84
CA ASN A 103 -13.21 -1.11 18.23
C ASN A 103 -13.62 0.17 17.48
N GLU A 104 -14.68 0.12 16.66
CA GLU A 104 -15.21 1.24 15.88
C GLU A 104 -14.25 1.72 14.75
N ASN A 105 -13.29 0.88 14.35
CA ASN A 105 -12.45 1.13 13.20
C ASN A 105 -13.16 0.77 11.89
N PRO A 106 -12.77 1.38 10.78
CA PRO A 106 -13.16 0.93 9.45
C PRO A 106 -12.71 -0.51 9.16
N PRO A 107 -13.37 -1.20 8.21
CA PRO A 107 -12.96 -2.55 7.83
C PRO A 107 -11.55 -2.54 7.21
N ALA A 108 -10.78 -3.60 7.49
CA ALA A 108 -9.50 -3.81 6.85
C ALA A 108 -9.65 -3.97 5.33
N ARG A 109 -8.71 -3.41 4.59
CA ARG A 109 -8.59 -3.59 3.13
C ARG A 109 -7.45 -4.53 2.81
N PHE A 110 -7.65 -5.39 1.83
CA PHE A 110 -6.64 -6.36 1.39
C PHE A 110 -6.35 -6.16 -0.10
N ASN A 111 -5.09 -6.00 -0.43
CA ASN A 111 -4.66 -5.98 -1.82
C ASN A 111 -4.20 -7.40 -2.21
N VAL A 112 -5.08 -8.11 -2.90
CA VAL A 112 -4.93 -9.52 -3.29
C VAL A 112 -4.53 -9.70 -4.75
N ASP A 113 -4.55 -8.63 -5.55
CA ASP A 113 -4.26 -8.68 -6.99
C ASP A 113 -2.75 -8.70 -7.28
N LEU A 114 -1.92 -8.49 -6.27
CA LEU A 114 -0.48 -8.52 -6.40
C LEU A 114 0.02 -9.96 -6.50
N VAL A 115 0.58 -10.34 -7.65
CA VAL A 115 1.07 -11.71 -7.89
C VAL A 115 2.20 -12.12 -6.93
N THR A 116 3.09 -11.18 -6.57
CA THR A 116 4.30 -11.45 -5.79
C THR A 116 4.26 -10.90 -4.38
N ALA A 117 3.18 -10.26 -3.99
CA ALA A 117 3.00 -9.68 -2.66
C ALA A 117 1.53 -9.70 -2.26
N PHE A 118 1.29 -9.56 -0.97
CA PHE A 118 -0.01 -9.37 -0.36
C PHE A 118 0.09 -8.19 0.59
N SER A 119 -0.89 -7.28 0.60
CA SER A 119 -0.92 -6.26 1.64
C SER A 119 -2.27 -6.19 2.35
N ALA A 120 -2.21 -5.86 3.64
CA ALA A 120 -3.35 -5.59 4.48
C ALA A 120 -3.22 -4.18 5.07
N ILE A 121 -4.29 -3.39 5.00
CA ILE A 121 -4.33 -2.01 5.47
C ILE A 121 -5.46 -1.88 6.49
N ILE A 122 -5.15 -1.30 7.64
CA ILE A 122 -6.13 -0.96 8.69
C ILE A 122 -6.03 0.54 9.00
N GLU A 123 -7.19 1.20 9.06
CA GLU A 123 -7.32 2.63 9.30
C GLU A 123 -7.71 2.90 10.76
N ASP A 124 -7.36 4.07 11.29
CA ASP A 124 -7.68 4.42 12.67
C ASP A 124 -9.10 5.01 12.84
N ASP A 125 -9.65 5.61 11.79
CA ASP A 125 -10.99 6.19 11.79
C ASP A 125 -11.68 6.15 10.41
N ALA A 126 -13.00 6.39 10.39
CA ALA A 126 -13.81 6.37 9.17
C ALA A 126 -13.42 7.47 8.18
N LYS A 127 -12.96 8.62 8.64
CA LYS A 127 -12.55 9.72 7.77
C LYS A 127 -11.30 9.37 6.98
N SER A 128 -10.30 8.79 7.64
CA SER A 128 -9.09 8.28 6.98
C SER A 128 -9.42 7.21 5.95
N TYR A 129 -10.37 6.33 6.27
CA TYR A 129 -10.84 5.29 5.38
C TYR A 129 -11.50 5.88 4.12
N GLU A 130 -12.40 6.86 4.27
CA GLU A 130 -13.06 7.53 3.16
C GLU A 130 -12.06 8.26 2.25
N GLU A 131 -11.13 9.00 2.84
CA GLU A 131 -10.05 9.67 2.10
C GLU A 131 -9.19 8.67 1.32
N SER A 132 -8.84 7.53 1.92
CA SER A 132 -8.03 6.50 1.27
C SER A 132 -8.77 5.75 0.15
N ILE A 133 -10.11 5.55 0.27
CA ILE A 133 -10.92 4.99 -0.81
C ILE A 133 -11.03 5.96 -1.97
N LEU A 134 -11.23 7.25 -1.69
CA LEU A 134 -11.29 8.28 -2.73
C LEU A 134 -9.98 8.32 -3.50
N ASP A 135 -8.85 8.32 -2.81
CA ASP A 135 -7.52 8.28 -3.41
C ASP A 135 -7.30 7.00 -4.22
N THR A 136 -7.74 5.85 -3.71
CA THR A 136 -7.68 4.57 -4.44
C THR A 136 -8.59 4.54 -5.66
N SER A 137 -9.77 5.18 -5.62
CA SER A 137 -10.67 5.27 -6.77
C SER A 137 -10.12 6.17 -7.87
N LEU A 138 -9.48 7.27 -7.50
CA LEU A 138 -8.73 8.14 -8.41
C LEU A 138 -7.52 7.40 -9.00
N THR A 139 -6.81 6.61 -8.17
CA THR A 139 -5.67 5.79 -8.63
C THR A 139 -6.11 4.56 -9.40
N ALA A 140 -7.32 3.99 -9.21
CA ALA A 140 -7.80 2.86 -10.02
C ALA A 140 -8.05 3.28 -11.46
N THR A 141 -8.57 4.50 -11.70
CA THR A 141 -8.65 5.07 -13.04
C THR A 141 -7.25 5.36 -13.61
N ALA A 142 -6.32 5.81 -12.75
CA ALA A 142 -4.90 5.96 -13.09
C ALA A 142 -4.19 4.59 -13.20
N HIS A 143 -4.58 3.55 -12.46
CA HIS A 143 -4.02 2.19 -12.56
C HIS A 143 -4.38 1.50 -13.86
N GLN A 144 -5.57 1.70 -14.42
CA GLN A 144 -5.91 1.19 -15.77
C GLN A 144 -5.08 1.87 -16.86
N LEU A 145 -4.68 3.12 -16.65
CA LEU A 145 -3.71 3.82 -17.50
C LEU A 145 -2.25 3.47 -17.16
N ALA A 146 -1.99 3.02 -15.93
CA ALA A 146 -0.64 2.87 -15.32
C ALA A 146 -0.05 1.46 -15.39
N THR A 147 -0.76 0.44 -15.87
CA THR A 147 -0.20 -0.93 -16.00
C THR A 147 0.98 -1.02 -16.95
N ASN A 148 1.19 0.00 -17.81
CA ASN A 148 2.33 0.09 -18.72
C ASN A 148 3.38 1.16 -18.33
N ILE A 149 3.22 1.84 -17.19
CA ILE A 149 4.13 2.92 -16.78
C ILE A 149 5.24 2.36 -15.89
N PRO A 150 6.54 2.56 -16.22
CA PRO A 150 7.66 2.14 -15.38
C PRO A 150 7.58 2.71 -13.97
N ILE A 151 7.99 1.93 -12.96
CA ILE A 151 7.94 2.29 -11.54
C ILE A 151 8.60 3.65 -11.24
N HIS A 152 9.67 4.00 -11.94
CA HIS A 152 10.38 5.26 -11.76
C HIS A 152 9.58 6.47 -12.28
N VAL A 153 8.77 6.29 -13.33
CA VAL A 153 7.84 7.32 -13.85
C VAL A 153 6.67 7.50 -12.88
N ARG A 154 6.13 6.41 -12.36
CA ARG A 154 5.07 6.45 -11.34
C ARG A 154 5.52 7.21 -10.09
N ASN A 155 6.72 6.91 -9.58
CA ASN A 155 7.29 7.61 -8.43
C ASN A 155 7.51 9.11 -8.68
N LEU A 156 7.78 9.50 -9.93
CA LEU A 156 7.88 10.90 -10.30
C LEU A 156 6.52 11.60 -10.22
N ILE A 157 5.47 11.00 -10.78
CA ILE A 157 4.13 11.58 -10.86
C ILE A 157 3.48 11.71 -9.47
N ILE A 158 3.64 10.72 -8.59
CA ILE A 158 3.05 10.73 -7.25
C ILE A 158 3.65 11.83 -6.36
N ASN A 159 4.90 12.24 -6.61
CA ASN A 159 5.61 13.19 -5.77
C ASN A 159 5.64 14.63 -6.32
N ILE A 160 4.90 14.93 -7.38
CA ILE A 160 4.77 16.26 -7.94
C ILE A 160 3.30 16.63 -8.10
N ASP A 161 3.00 17.90 -7.97
CA ASP A 161 1.69 18.48 -8.25
C ASP A 161 1.64 19.15 -9.63
N THR A 162 0.60 19.91 -9.90
CA THR A 162 0.41 20.64 -11.17
C THR A 162 1.29 21.89 -11.31
N SER A 163 2.15 22.17 -10.35
CA SER A 163 3.06 23.32 -10.38
C SER A 163 4.19 23.15 -11.42
N GLU A 164 4.82 24.25 -11.79
CA GLU A 164 5.99 24.22 -12.68
C GLU A 164 7.29 23.95 -11.91
N TYR A 165 7.95 22.87 -12.23
CA TYR A 165 9.20 22.45 -11.60
C TYR A 165 10.43 22.67 -12.49
N ALA A 166 11.53 23.13 -11.89
CA ALA A 166 12.84 22.98 -12.48
C ALA A 166 13.28 21.51 -12.41
N LYS A 167 14.13 21.08 -13.35
CA LYS A 167 14.59 19.68 -13.44
C LYS A 167 15.24 19.18 -12.15
N GLU A 168 16.00 20.04 -11.48
CA GLU A 168 16.66 19.72 -10.20
C GLU A 168 15.62 19.45 -9.10
N ASN A 169 14.57 20.25 -9.04
CA ASN A 169 13.51 20.13 -8.05
C ASN A 169 12.68 18.88 -8.29
N LEU A 170 12.45 18.48 -9.55
CA LEU A 170 11.81 17.20 -9.88
C LEU A 170 12.64 16.02 -9.39
N GLN A 171 13.94 16.05 -9.57
CA GLN A 171 14.81 14.99 -9.09
C GLN A 171 14.82 14.90 -7.55
N LEU A 172 14.80 16.03 -6.86
CA LEU A 172 14.71 16.09 -5.40
C LEU A 172 13.37 15.56 -4.88
N ALA A 173 12.25 15.94 -5.51
CA ALA A 173 10.91 15.50 -5.15
C ALA A 173 10.74 13.97 -5.22
N THR A 174 11.43 13.31 -6.15
CA THR A 174 11.32 11.86 -6.35
C THR A 174 12.17 11.01 -5.41
N LYS A 175 12.86 11.60 -4.42
CA LYS A 175 13.85 10.91 -3.57
C LYS A 175 14.93 10.12 -4.34
N LEU A 176 15.07 10.36 -5.64
CA LEU A 176 16.12 9.82 -6.50
C LEU A 176 17.38 10.71 -6.50
N ALA A 177 17.49 11.62 -5.53
CA ALA A 177 18.61 12.54 -5.37
C ALA A 177 19.98 11.84 -5.24
N THR A 178 19.98 10.56 -4.85
CA THR A 178 21.20 9.73 -4.75
C THR A 178 21.70 9.20 -6.09
N LYS A 179 20.95 9.34 -7.18
CA LYS A 179 21.32 8.88 -8.52
C LYS A 179 21.77 10.06 -9.39
N SER A 180 22.57 9.77 -10.42
CA SER A 180 23.04 10.81 -11.34
C SER A 180 21.89 11.47 -12.11
N ARG A 181 22.05 12.75 -12.50
CA ARG A 181 21.08 13.47 -13.37
C ARG A 181 20.77 12.71 -14.66
N GLN A 182 21.79 12.11 -15.27
CA GLN A 182 21.61 11.33 -16.50
C GLN A 182 20.74 10.08 -16.29
N TYR A 183 20.86 9.44 -15.12
CA TYR A 183 20.03 8.31 -14.75
C TYR A 183 18.57 8.75 -14.57
N PHE A 184 18.33 9.81 -13.81
CA PHE A 184 16.98 10.37 -13.61
C PHE A 184 16.32 10.75 -14.95
N ASP A 185 17.06 11.42 -15.83
CA ASP A 185 16.57 11.76 -17.17
C ASP A 185 16.13 10.55 -17.98
N LYS A 186 17.00 9.53 -18.03
CA LYS A 186 16.79 8.35 -18.86
C LYS A 186 15.63 7.47 -18.35
N VAL A 187 15.46 7.35 -17.03
CA VAL A 187 14.61 6.33 -16.41
C VAL A 187 13.28 6.90 -15.94
N SER A 188 13.22 8.20 -15.64
CA SER A 188 12.02 8.84 -15.08
C SER A 188 11.47 9.95 -15.98
N LEU A 189 12.26 10.99 -16.25
CA LEU A 189 11.76 12.20 -16.89
C LEU A 189 11.42 12.00 -18.38
N LYS A 190 12.34 11.44 -19.16
CA LYS A 190 12.08 11.18 -20.60
C LYS A 190 10.91 10.23 -20.84
N PRO A 191 10.80 9.09 -20.15
CA PRO A 191 9.63 8.23 -20.29
C PRO A 191 8.32 8.93 -19.91
N ALA A 192 8.31 9.77 -18.85
CA ALA A 192 7.13 10.53 -18.43
C ALA A 192 6.69 11.56 -19.48
N ILE A 193 7.64 12.22 -20.14
CA ILE A 193 7.35 13.14 -21.26
C ILE A 193 6.81 12.37 -22.47
N LEU A 194 7.46 11.27 -22.86
CA LEU A 194 7.03 10.43 -24.00
C LEU A 194 5.66 9.81 -23.79
N SER A 195 5.28 9.51 -22.55
CA SER A 195 3.94 9.02 -22.21
C SER A 195 2.90 10.13 -22.07
N GLY A 196 3.26 11.38 -22.32
CA GLY A 196 2.35 12.53 -22.25
C GLY A 196 1.94 12.91 -20.81
N LEU A 197 2.56 12.36 -19.80
CA LEU A 197 2.22 12.58 -18.38
C LEU A 197 2.86 13.85 -17.83
N ILE A 198 3.95 14.30 -18.44
CA ILE A 198 4.65 15.55 -18.10
C ILE A 198 4.80 16.40 -19.35
N GLN A 199 4.43 17.67 -19.24
CA GLN A 199 4.63 18.68 -20.29
C GLN A 199 5.87 19.52 -20.02
N MET A 200 6.55 19.87 -21.09
CA MET A 200 7.65 20.84 -21.09
C MET A 200 7.13 22.23 -21.43
N LYS A 201 7.55 23.25 -20.70
CA LYS A 201 7.19 24.64 -20.95
C LYS A 201 7.69 25.12 -22.33
N TYR A 202 8.87 24.70 -22.72
CA TYR A 202 9.49 25.00 -24.01
C TYR A 202 9.70 23.67 -24.76
N ALA A 203 8.63 23.16 -25.37
CA ALA A 203 8.65 21.86 -26.05
C ALA A 203 9.60 21.87 -27.27
N ASP A 204 9.60 22.97 -28.03
CA ASP A 204 10.45 23.15 -29.20
C ASP A 204 11.93 23.43 -28.88
N ALA A 205 12.24 23.71 -27.60
CA ALA A 205 13.59 23.97 -27.14
C ALA A 205 13.87 23.17 -25.84
N PRO A 206 14.07 21.85 -25.91
CA PRO A 206 14.22 20.99 -24.72
C PRO A 206 15.36 21.37 -23.77
N ASN A 207 16.40 22.00 -24.32
CA ASN A 207 17.59 22.44 -23.59
C ASN A 207 17.53 23.93 -23.19
N HIS A 208 16.36 24.55 -23.21
CA HIS A 208 16.20 25.95 -22.84
C HIS A 208 16.65 26.19 -21.38
N PRO A 209 17.44 27.25 -21.07
CA PRO A 209 17.96 27.50 -19.71
C PRO A 209 16.87 27.60 -18.63
N ASN A 210 15.69 28.13 -19.01
CA ASN A 210 14.54 28.32 -18.13
C ASN A 210 13.49 27.20 -18.31
N GLN A 211 13.87 26.01 -18.76
CA GLN A 211 12.96 24.90 -18.95
C GLN A 211 12.24 24.54 -17.63
N ARG A 212 10.93 24.33 -17.72
CA ARG A 212 10.09 23.90 -16.61
C ARG A 212 9.23 22.72 -17.06
N TYR A 213 8.78 21.95 -16.10
CA TYR A 213 8.02 20.73 -16.29
C TYR A 213 6.81 20.77 -15.36
N ARG A 214 5.66 20.30 -15.83
CA ARG A 214 4.44 20.16 -15.03
C ARG A 214 3.70 18.88 -15.40
N LEU A 215 2.82 18.39 -14.52
CA LEU A 215 1.88 17.33 -14.89
C LEU A 215 0.95 17.81 -15.99
N THR A 216 0.60 16.89 -16.88
CA THR A 216 -0.47 17.10 -17.88
C THR A 216 -1.81 16.94 -17.15
N GLU A 217 -2.74 17.88 -17.37
CA GLU A 217 -4.11 17.82 -16.85
C GLU A 217 -4.88 16.66 -17.44
#